data_cc5cdec73d0bde3f342bfe4c52040fc0
#
_entry.id   cc5cdec73d0bde3f342bfe4c52040fc0
#
_cell.length_a   1.000
_cell.length_b   1.000
_cell.length_c   1.000
_cell.angle_alpha   90.00
_cell.angle_beta   90.00
_cell.angle_gamma   90.00
#
_symmetry.space_group_name_H-M   'P 1'
#
loop_
_entity.id
_entity.type
_entity.pdbx_description
1 polymer ?
#
loop_
_entity_poly.entity_id
_entity_poly.type
_entity_poly.pdbx_seq_one_letter_code
_entity_poly.pdbx_strand_id
1 'polypeptide(L)'
;MKTGSLTIKELTKAVGGGVTPRMVRHYHKLGLLPQPTRSPSNYRLYTEKDVIRLQRILALKQQGFQLNHIRQILAVEPKADPTAANANVQSQLIASLQQQYRTVMQQISQLRQTASALEGLLGRDRDCQLVQAEVLCQLKLLEAETKVGLKELNQLWKRLDAQVHAHPEDFHESLQHLLPNLCKRCEIEQQLLFKLVLTCGDVSLASFVKLHSLAIANGRQALKSKCQVVADIPPVTAALDQTRLAHLKCPVKTLIDNPHIIAAPEAEIAFWQERKWRDKLRQLEKGCVLVVGYAPSVLLAICEAMENQQIQPALVIGMPIGFSHAPAAKRQLMQKNVAWMTIEGTVGGGLLAATALNVLAESVIDKPECHCYLQNAETVEVETNFPTDKKVTPT
;
A
#
# COMPACT_ATOMS: atom_id res chain seq x y z
N MET A 1 -11.76 43.02 12.14
CA MET A 1 -12.05 41.57 12.42
C MET A 1 -11.40 41.22 13.73
N LYS A 2 -12.15 40.88 14.77
CA LYS A 2 -11.58 40.43 16.07
C LYS A 2 -10.93 39.08 15.83
N THR A 3 -9.62 39.04 15.84
CA THR A 3 -8.86 37.76 15.86
C THR A 3 -9.19 37.05 17.17
N GLY A 4 -10.05 36.05 17.09
CA GLY A 4 -10.48 35.26 18.24
C GLY A 4 -9.26 34.54 18.83
N SER A 5 -8.88 34.92 20.05
CA SER A 5 -7.86 34.21 20.82
C SER A 5 -8.47 32.96 21.45
N LEU A 6 -7.91 31.80 21.18
CA LEU A 6 -8.36 30.49 21.67
C LEU A 6 -7.64 30.10 22.94
N THR A 7 -8.32 29.49 23.89
CA THR A 7 -7.69 28.80 25.00
C THR A 7 -7.08 27.47 24.55
N ILE A 8 -6.25 26.85 25.39
CA ILE A 8 -5.66 25.54 25.06
C ILE A 8 -6.72 24.43 24.86
N LYS A 9 -7.85 24.51 25.53
CA LYS A 9 -8.98 23.57 25.37
C LYS A 9 -9.68 23.77 24.03
N GLU A 10 -9.91 25.03 23.65
CA GLU A 10 -10.52 25.37 22.35
C GLU A 10 -9.59 25.03 21.20
N LEU A 11 -8.28 25.29 21.33
CA LEU A 11 -7.26 24.87 20.37
C LEU A 11 -7.32 23.34 20.14
N THR A 12 -7.29 22.54 21.21
CA THR A 12 -7.32 21.08 21.09
C THR A 12 -8.62 20.57 20.49
N LYS A 13 -9.74 21.22 20.78
CA LYS A 13 -11.06 20.91 20.19
C LYS A 13 -11.12 21.26 18.71
N ALA A 14 -10.59 22.43 18.32
CA ALA A 14 -10.56 22.88 16.94
C ALA A 14 -9.67 22.02 16.04
N VAL A 15 -8.56 21.50 16.57
CA VAL A 15 -7.64 20.62 15.84
C VAL A 15 -8.19 19.19 15.71
N GLY A 16 -8.90 18.68 16.70
CA GLY A 16 -9.36 17.29 16.72
C GLY A 16 -8.22 16.26 16.88
N GLY A 17 -8.41 15.06 16.34
CA GLY A 17 -7.33 14.05 16.20
C GLY A 17 -6.70 13.55 17.50
N GLY A 18 -7.42 13.61 18.65
CA GLY A 18 -6.92 13.09 19.94
C GLY A 18 -5.81 13.94 20.57
N VAL A 19 -5.65 15.21 20.16
CA VAL A 19 -4.65 16.13 20.72
C VAL A 19 -5.02 16.52 22.15
N THR A 20 -4.05 16.35 23.05
CA THR A 20 -4.22 16.71 24.46
C THR A 20 -3.49 18.01 24.81
N PRO A 21 -3.91 18.77 25.84
CA PRO A 21 -3.18 19.93 26.35
C PRO A 21 -1.72 19.62 26.75
N ARG A 22 -1.44 18.37 27.14
CA ARG A 22 -0.09 17.90 27.46
C ARG A 22 0.78 17.84 26.21
N MET A 23 0.25 17.35 25.08
CA MET A 23 0.95 17.32 23.78
C MET A 23 1.26 18.75 23.30
N VAL A 24 0.31 19.67 23.38
CA VAL A 24 0.52 21.07 23.00
C VAL A 24 1.68 21.70 23.79
N ARG A 25 1.71 21.50 25.11
CA ARG A 25 2.80 21.99 25.98
C ARG A 25 4.15 21.36 25.61
N HIS A 26 4.15 20.09 25.24
CA HIS A 26 5.34 19.38 24.78
C HIS A 26 5.87 19.97 23.46
N TYR A 27 4.99 20.27 22.52
CA TYR A 27 5.35 20.87 21.23
C TYR A 27 5.91 22.30 21.40
N HIS A 28 5.44 23.08 22.39
CA HIS A 28 6.09 24.34 22.77
C HIS A 28 7.51 24.13 23.28
N LYS A 29 7.72 23.15 24.17
CA LYS A 29 9.06 22.84 24.69
C LYS A 29 10.04 22.44 23.59
N LEU A 30 9.55 21.75 22.54
CA LEU A 30 10.36 21.33 21.40
C LEU A 30 10.53 22.42 20.32
N GLY A 31 9.92 23.59 20.49
CA GLY A 31 9.96 24.67 19.50
C GLY A 31 9.18 24.37 18.20
N LEU A 32 8.27 23.41 18.22
CA LEU A 32 7.38 23.09 17.11
C LEU A 32 6.24 24.11 16.97
N LEU A 33 5.74 24.60 18.11
CA LEU A 33 4.78 25.70 18.20
C LEU A 33 5.46 26.94 18.78
N PRO A 34 5.14 28.15 18.29
CA PRO A 34 5.61 29.39 18.86
C PRO A 34 5.09 29.55 20.29
N GLN A 35 5.79 30.33 21.12
CA GLN A 35 5.33 30.61 22.47
C GLN A 35 3.98 31.34 22.44
N PRO A 36 2.96 30.88 23.21
CA PRO A 36 1.65 31.50 23.19
C PRO A 36 1.69 32.85 23.90
N THR A 37 0.90 33.79 23.43
CA THR A 37 0.62 35.01 24.19
C THR A 37 -0.13 34.68 25.47
N ARG A 38 -0.09 35.57 26.47
CA ARG A 38 -0.83 35.37 27.74
C ARG A 38 -1.85 36.45 27.92
N SER A 39 -3.02 36.06 28.44
CA SER A 39 -4.03 37.01 28.90
C SER A 39 -3.57 37.74 30.13
N PRO A 40 -4.23 38.85 30.54
CA PRO A 40 -3.99 39.52 31.84
C PRO A 40 -4.15 38.57 33.04
N SER A 41 -5.00 37.55 32.91
CA SER A 41 -5.19 36.48 33.90
C SER A 41 -4.22 35.30 33.74
N ASN A 42 -3.11 35.47 33.01
CA ASN A 42 -2.03 34.51 32.81
C ASN A 42 -2.41 33.23 32.07
N TYR A 43 -3.55 33.17 31.35
CA TYR A 43 -3.91 32.04 30.49
C TYR A 43 -3.18 32.12 29.13
N ARG A 44 -2.79 30.95 28.59
CA ARG A 44 -2.20 30.85 27.24
C ARG A 44 -3.28 31.08 26.19
N LEU A 45 -3.00 31.97 25.25
CA LEU A 45 -3.87 32.34 24.14
C LEU A 45 -3.22 31.91 22.82
N TYR A 46 -4.03 31.34 21.94
CA TYR A 46 -3.66 30.77 20.65
C TYR A 46 -4.44 31.45 19.51
N THR A 47 -3.89 31.39 18.32
CA THR A 47 -4.46 31.96 17.11
C THR A 47 -4.88 30.85 16.13
N GLU A 48 -5.63 31.20 15.07
CA GLU A 48 -5.91 30.27 13.96
C GLU A 48 -4.63 29.75 13.30
N LYS A 49 -3.57 30.56 13.24
CA LYS A 49 -2.26 30.10 12.74
C LYS A 49 -1.69 28.95 13.57
N ASP A 50 -1.90 28.98 14.87
CA ASP A 50 -1.48 27.88 15.77
C ASP A 50 -2.30 26.61 15.53
N VAL A 51 -3.60 26.74 15.21
CA VAL A 51 -4.45 25.60 14.81
C VAL A 51 -3.90 24.94 13.55
N ILE A 52 -3.67 25.72 12.49
CA ILE A 52 -3.14 25.23 11.22
C ILE A 52 -1.76 24.59 11.40
N ARG A 53 -0.89 25.23 12.18
CA ARG A 53 0.45 24.70 12.45
C ARG A 53 0.38 23.37 13.22
N LEU A 54 -0.51 23.25 14.18
CA LEU A 54 -0.69 22.02 14.94
C LEU A 54 -1.28 20.90 14.08
N GLN A 55 -2.22 21.21 13.18
CA GLN A 55 -2.74 20.24 12.19
C GLN A 55 -1.62 19.73 11.28
N ARG A 56 -0.73 20.60 10.80
CA ARG A 56 0.46 20.20 10.00
C ARG A 56 1.41 19.29 10.78
N ILE A 57 1.67 19.60 12.07
CA ILE A 57 2.49 18.75 12.94
C ILE A 57 1.88 17.33 13.04
N LEU A 58 0.56 17.24 13.23
CA LEU A 58 -0.12 15.96 13.34
C LEU A 58 -0.09 15.18 12.03
N ALA A 59 -0.37 15.83 10.91
CA ALA A 59 -0.32 15.22 9.59
C ALA A 59 1.07 14.63 9.29
N LEU A 60 2.14 15.39 9.55
CA LEU A 60 3.52 14.90 9.36
C LEU A 60 3.86 13.76 10.34
N LYS A 61 3.39 13.85 11.59
CA LYS A 61 3.58 12.77 12.56
C LYS A 61 2.88 11.48 12.17
N GLN A 62 1.66 11.56 11.63
CA GLN A 62 0.92 10.41 11.09
C GLN A 62 1.65 9.75 9.91
N GLN A 63 2.41 10.52 9.14
CA GLN A 63 3.28 10.01 8.08
C GLN A 63 4.62 9.43 8.60
N GLY A 64 4.80 9.33 9.93
CA GLY A 64 5.99 8.72 10.54
C GLY A 64 7.19 9.67 10.72
N PHE A 65 7.05 10.99 10.44
CA PHE A 65 8.15 11.94 10.66
C PHE A 65 8.47 12.10 12.14
N GLN A 66 9.77 12.12 12.46
CA GLN A 66 10.24 12.44 13.80
C GLN A 66 10.06 13.94 14.11
N LEU A 67 9.84 14.29 15.39
CA LEU A 67 9.55 15.67 15.79
C LEU A 67 10.66 16.67 15.42
N ASN A 68 11.93 16.24 15.43
CA ASN A 68 13.04 17.09 14.98
C ASN A 68 12.95 17.44 13.48
N HIS A 69 12.56 16.49 12.64
CA HIS A 69 12.39 16.74 11.20
C HIS A 69 11.16 17.61 10.93
N ILE A 70 10.06 17.37 11.66
CA ILE A 70 8.88 18.24 11.60
C ILE A 70 9.24 19.68 11.95
N ARG A 71 10.09 19.89 12.97
CA ARG A 71 10.58 21.23 13.34
C ARG A 71 11.36 21.88 12.19
N GLN A 72 12.25 21.14 11.53
CA GLN A 72 13.04 21.65 10.39
C GLN A 72 12.12 21.98 9.18
N ILE A 73 11.17 21.11 8.87
CA ILE A 73 10.20 21.33 7.78
C ILE A 73 9.35 22.59 8.05
N LEU A 74 8.90 22.79 9.29
CA LEU A 74 8.05 23.93 9.65
C LEU A 74 8.85 25.23 9.89
N ALA A 75 10.18 25.18 10.00
CA ALA A 75 11.06 26.35 10.07
C ALA A 75 11.28 26.99 8.70
N VAL A 76 11.07 26.26 7.61
CA VAL A 76 11.14 26.80 6.24
C VAL A 76 9.84 27.54 5.95
N GLU A 77 9.79 28.84 6.25
CA GLU A 77 8.68 29.69 5.79
C GLU A 77 8.88 29.98 4.30
N PRO A 78 7.81 29.91 3.47
CA PRO A 78 7.86 30.38 2.10
C PRO A 78 7.96 31.92 2.12
N LYS A 79 9.15 32.46 2.15
CA LYS A 79 9.38 33.87 1.89
C LYS A 79 9.40 34.11 0.38
N ALA A 80 8.76 35.20 -0.04
CA ALA A 80 8.54 35.55 -1.43
C ALA A 80 9.83 35.85 -2.26
N ASP A 81 11.01 35.90 -1.63
CA ASP A 81 12.30 36.13 -2.31
C ASP A 81 13.22 34.91 -2.22
N PRO A 82 13.66 34.34 -3.36
CA PRO A 82 14.64 33.25 -3.40
C PRO A 82 16.05 33.79 -3.22
N THR A 83 16.40 34.26 -2.03
CA THR A 83 17.79 34.64 -1.73
C THR A 83 18.65 33.41 -1.41
N ALA A 84 19.96 33.52 -1.63
CA ALA A 84 20.93 32.42 -1.40
C ALA A 84 20.82 31.76 0.00
N ALA A 85 20.33 32.49 1.01
CA ALA A 85 20.09 31.97 2.35
C ALA A 85 19.00 30.89 2.39
N ASN A 86 17.95 31.01 1.56
CA ASN A 86 16.86 30.02 1.46
C ASN A 86 17.32 28.74 0.78
N ALA A 87 18.19 28.83 -0.22
CA ALA A 87 18.75 27.67 -0.91
C ALA A 87 19.59 26.80 0.02
N ASN A 88 20.36 27.42 0.93
CA ASN A 88 21.16 26.69 1.90
C ASN A 88 20.31 25.95 2.96
N VAL A 89 19.26 26.61 3.47
CA VAL A 89 18.31 25.99 4.43
C VAL A 89 17.55 24.82 3.77
N GLN A 90 17.14 24.99 2.53
CA GLN A 90 16.46 23.93 1.78
C GLN A 90 17.39 22.73 1.51
N SER A 91 18.66 23.00 1.14
CA SER A 91 19.68 21.96 0.95
C SER A 91 19.96 21.19 2.24
N GLN A 92 20.06 21.87 3.37
CA GLN A 92 20.26 21.25 4.69
C GLN A 92 19.05 20.38 5.08
N LEU A 93 17.81 20.85 4.81
CA LEU A 93 16.62 20.07 5.06
C LEU A 93 16.60 18.79 4.22
N ILE A 94 16.89 18.91 2.92
CA ILE A 94 16.97 17.75 2.02
C ILE A 94 18.02 16.75 2.50
N ALA A 95 19.21 17.22 2.87
CA ALA A 95 20.28 16.36 3.40
C ALA A 95 19.86 15.63 4.69
N SER A 96 19.16 16.33 5.59
CA SER A 96 18.63 15.74 6.83
C SER A 96 17.58 14.66 6.54
N LEU A 97 16.65 14.92 5.62
CA LEU A 97 15.64 13.94 5.21
C LEU A 97 16.27 12.72 4.51
N GLN A 98 17.28 12.93 3.67
CA GLN A 98 18.05 11.85 3.06
C GLN A 98 18.78 11.00 4.10
N GLN A 99 19.37 11.62 5.11
CA GLN A 99 20.03 10.88 6.19
C GLN A 99 19.02 10.05 7.00
N GLN A 100 17.85 10.61 7.32
CA GLN A 100 16.78 9.87 7.98
C GLN A 100 16.31 8.70 7.14
N TYR A 101 16.09 8.92 5.84
CA TYR A 101 15.69 7.86 4.91
C TYR A 101 16.71 6.71 4.91
N ARG A 102 18.03 7.03 4.84
CA ARG A 102 19.09 6.00 4.90
C ARG A 102 19.04 5.20 6.20
N THR A 103 18.85 5.88 7.35
CA THR A 103 18.73 5.22 8.65
C THR A 103 17.54 4.27 8.71
N VAL A 104 16.37 4.71 8.23
CA VAL A 104 15.17 3.88 8.15
C VAL A 104 15.40 2.69 7.22
N MET A 105 16.03 2.89 6.05
CA MET A 105 16.35 1.80 5.13
C MET A 105 17.32 0.78 5.72
N GLN A 106 18.30 1.21 6.53
CA GLN A 106 19.16 0.29 7.27
C GLN A 106 18.38 -0.54 8.29
N GLN A 107 17.47 0.08 9.04
CA GLN A 107 16.60 -0.64 9.99
C GLN A 107 15.70 -1.65 9.27
N ILE A 108 15.09 -1.25 8.14
CA ILE A 108 14.28 -2.15 7.31
C ILE A 108 15.13 -3.33 6.81
N SER A 109 16.36 -3.08 6.35
CA SER A 109 17.27 -4.14 5.89
C SER A 109 17.59 -5.14 7.01
N GLN A 110 17.90 -4.65 8.22
CA GLN A 110 18.15 -5.50 9.38
C GLN A 110 16.92 -6.33 9.77
N LEU A 111 15.72 -5.69 9.80
CA LEU A 111 14.47 -6.38 10.10
C LEU A 111 14.12 -7.42 9.03
N ARG A 112 14.39 -7.13 7.75
CA ARG A 112 14.20 -8.09 6.65
C ARG A 112 15.12 -9.28 6.76
N GLN A 113 16.41 -9.08 7.14
CA GLN A 113 17.32 -10.20 7.40
C GLN A 113 16.80 -11.09 8.52
N THR A 114 16.31 -10.49 9.63
CA THR A 114 15.72 -11.24 10.74
C THR A 114 14.44 -11.96 10.31
N ALA A 115 13.57 -11.29 9.55
CA ALA A 115 12.35 -11.89 9.02
C ALA A 115 12.66 -13.07 8.11
N SER A 116 13.63 -12.93 7.19
CA SER A 116 14.03 -14.00 6.28
C SER A 116 14.60 -15.22 7.02
N ALA A 117 15.35 -15.00 8.10
CA ALA A 117 15.81 -16.10 8.95
C ALA A 117 14.64 -16.81 9.66
N LEU A 118 13.64 -16.04 10.14
CA LEU A 118 12.43 -16.60 10.76
C LEU A 118 11.55 -17.33 9.73
N GLU A 119 11.41 -16.76 8.52
CA GLU A 119 10.69 -17.38 7.40
C GLU A 119 11.31 -18.74 7.04
N GLY A 120 12.63 -18.81 6.97
CA GLY A 120 13.37 -20.05 6.74
C GLY A 120 13.17 -21.10 7.84
N LEU A 121 12.80 -20.71 9.04
CA LEU A 121 12.48 -21.63 10.14
C LEU A 121 10.98 -21.98 10.17
N LEU A 122 10.09 -21.00 10.00
CA LEU A 122 8.65 -21.16 10.15
C LEU A 122 7.97 -21.74 8.89
N GLY A 123 8.50 -21.43 7.72
CA GLY A 123 7.93 -21.84 6.42
C GLY A 123 8.27 -23.29 6.03
N ARG A 124 8.85 -24.08 6.93
CA ARG A 124 9.16 -25.48 6.63
C ARG A 124 7.92 -26.35 6.68
N ASP A 125 7.78 -27.20 5.67
CA ASP A 125 6.73 -28.18 5.55
C ASP A 125 6.92 -29.36 6.55
N ARG A 126 5.95 -30.24 6.63
CA ARG A 126 5.93 -31.35 7.61
C ARG A 126 7.12 -32.28 7.51
N ASP A 127 7.64 -32.49 6.30
CA ASP A 127 8.76 -33.38 6.07
C ASP A 127 10.06 -32.85 6.67
N CYS A 128 10.16 -31.50 6.81
CA CYS A 128 11.27 -30.83 7.51
C CYS A 128 11.04 -30.58 9.01
N GLN A 129 9.82 -30.71 9.53
CA GLN A 129 9.48 -30.33 10.92
C GLN A 129 10.23 -31.16 11.99
N LEU A 130 10.49 -32.44 11.77
CA LEU A 130 11.23 -33.28 12.72
C LEU A 130 12.66 -32.76 12.94
N VAL A 131 13.36 -32.43 11.85
CA VAL A 131 14.72 -31.89 11.91
C VAL A 131 14.70 -30.46 12.48
N GLN A 132 13.66 -29.68 12.17
CA GLN A 132 13.45 -28.35 12.74
C GLN A 132 13.28 -28.43 14.27
N ALA A 133 12.44 -29.33 14.76
CA ALA A 133 12.22 -29.52 16.20
C ALA A 133 13.52 -29.91 16.93
N GLU A 134 14.34 -30.79 16.33
CA GLU A 134 15.65 -31.17 16.87
C GLU A 134 16.60 -29.95 16.90
N VAL A 135 16.70 -29.19 15.83
CA VAL A 135 17.56 -27.99 15.76
C VAL A 135 17.11 -26.90 16.72
N LEU A 136 15.79 -26.64 16.86
CA LEU A 136 15.28 -25.72 17.85
C LEU A 136 15.55 -26.17 19.29
N CYS A 137 15.50 -27.48 19.56
CA CYS A 137 15.91 -28.04 20.84
C CYS A 137 17.39 -27.82 21.10
N GLN A 138 18.24 -28.04 20.10
CA GLN A 138 19.68 -27.80 20.20
C GLN A 138 20.00 -26.31 20.37
N LEU A 139 19.28 -25.39 19.70
CA LEU A 139 19.41 -23.92 19.91
C LEU A 139 19.08 -23.54 21.36
N LYS A 140 18.03 -24.09 21.96
CA LYS A 140 17.70 -23.88 23.38
C LYS A 140 18.77 -24.39 24.32
N LEU A 141 19.39 -25.53 24.02
CA LEU A 141 20.50 -26.08 24.80
C LEU A 141 21.75 -25.19 24.71
N LEU A 142 22.01 -24.63 23.49
CA LEU A 142 23.11 -23.70 23.26
C LEU A 142 22.91 -22.36 23.97
N GLU A 143 21.65 -21.90 24.14
CA GLU A 143 21.31 -20.69 24.90
C GLU A 143 21.65 -20.82 26.39
N ALA A 144 21.63 -22.04 26.92
CA ALA A 144 22.05 -22.36 28.29
C ALA A 144 23.57 -22.42 28.47
N GLU A 145 24.34 -22.54 27.38
CA GLU A 145 25.80 -22.62 27.39
C GLU A 145 26.42 -21.25 27.06
N THR A 146 27.07 -20.60 28.01
CA THR A 146 27.62 -19.24 27.90
C THR A 146 28.82 -19.08 26.92
N LYS A 147 29.17 -20.10 26.14
CA LYS A 147 30.33 -20.12 25.21
C LYS A 147 30.02 -20.78 23.87
N VAL A 148 28.90 -20.45 23.24
CA VAL A 148 28.61 -20.98 21.89
C VAL A 148 29.30 -20.12 20.83
N GLY A 149 30.17 -20.71 20.04
CA GLY A 149 30.84 -20.07 18.94
C GLY A 149 29.96 -20.00 17.69
N LEU A 150 30.18 -18.97 16.84
CA LEU A 150 29.57 -18.85 15.49
C LEU A 150 29.67 -20.12 14.64
N LYS A 151 30.66 -20.99 14.95
CA LYS A 151 30.91 -22.25 14.23
C LYS A 151 29.82 -23.29 14.46
N GLU A 152 29.35 -23.43 15.71
CA GLU A 152 28.27 -24.35 16.08
C GLU A 152 26.93 -23.90 15.49
N LEU A 153 26.63 -22.60 15.52
CA LEU A 153 25.44 -22.01 14.85
C LEU A 153 25.47 -22.28 13.35
N ASN A 154 26.61 -22.08 12.69
CA ASN A 154 26.73 -22.33 11.26
C ASN A 154 26.59 -23.84 10.93
N GLN A 155 26.98 -24.74 11.80
CA GLN A 155 26.75 -26.17 11.61
C GLN A 155 25.28 -26.56 11.73
N LEU A 156 24.53 -25.93 12.65
CA LEU A 156 23.09 -26.13 12.75
C LEU A 156 22.35 -25.66 11.48
N TRP A 157 22.68 -24.49 10.95
CA TRP A 157 22.12 -24.02 9.69
C TRP A 157 22.43 -24.97 8.53
N LYS A 158 23.67 -25.45 8.40
CA LYS A 158 24.03 -26.42 7.37
C LYS A 158 23.23 -27.73 7.46
N ARG A 159 22.90 -28.20 8.68
CA ARG A 159 22.03 -29.38 8.86
C ARG A 159 20.60 -29.09 8.39
N LEU A 160 20.06 -27.93 8.73
CA LEU A 160 18.75 -27.50 8.24
C LEU A 160 18.71 -27.43 6.71
N ASP A 161 19.75 -26.85 6.10
CA ASP A 161 19.82 -26.68 4.66
C ASP A 161 20.01 -28.02 3.91
N ALA A 162 20.68 -28.99 4.52
CA ALA A 162 20.90 -30.29 3.90
C ALA A 162 19.60 -31.10 3.68
N GLN A 163 18.55 -30.83 4.45
CA GLN A 163 17.24 -31.50 4.31
C GLN A 163 16.38 -30.91 3.18
N VAL A 164 16.63 -29.67 2.78
CA VAL A 164 15.84 -28.97 1.76
C VAL A 164 15.89 -29.66 0.37
N HIS A 165 16.91 -30.46 0.12
CA HIS A 165 17.06 -31.16 -1.17
C HIS A 165 16.44 -32.56 -1.22
N ALA A 166 15.76 -32.98 -0.14
CA ALA A 166 15.24 -34.35 -0.03
C ALA A 166 13.86 -34.54 -0.69
N HIS A 167 13.08 -33.44 -0.88
CA HIS A 167 11.73 -33.43 -1.43
C HIS A 167 11.41 -32.08 -2.09
N PRO A 168 10.37 -31.99 -2.96
CA PRO A 168 9.89 -30.71 -3.48
C PRO A 168 9.26 -29.89 -2.37
N GLU A 169 9.45 -28.56 -2.40
CA GLU A 169 8.85 -27.64 -1.45
C GLU A 169 7.31 -27.57 -1.65
N ASP A 170 6.56 -27.74 -0.56
CA ASP A 170 5.14 -27.42 -0.51
C ASP A 170 4.93 -25.93 -0.20
N PHE A 171 4.89 -25.10 -1.25
CA PHE A 171 4.68 -23.66 -1.13
C PHE A 171 3.35 -23.30 -0.45
N HIS A 172 2.33 -24.13 -0.57
CA HIS A 172 1.04 -23.84 0.04
C HIS A 172 1.11 -24.00 1.56
N GLU A 173 1.70 -25.09 2.03
CA GLU A 173 1.91 -25.34 3.46
C GLU A 173 2.86 -24.28 4.05
N SER A 174 3.98 -24.00 3.39
CA SER A 174 4.95 -22.97 3.81
C SER A 174 4.27 -21.61 4.00
N LEU A 175 3.45 -21.17 3.05
CA LEU A 175 2.77 -19.87 3.11
C LEU A 175 1.63 -19.83 4.14
N GLN A 176 0.98 -20.96 4.44
CA GLN A 176 0.00 -21.02 5.52
C GLN A 176 0.62 -20.68 6.88
N HIS A 177 1.86 -21.10 7.12
CA HIS A 177 2.59 -20.79 8.36
C HIS A 177 3.09 -19.33 8.41
N LEU A 178 3.43 -18.76 7.26
CA LEU A 178 4.04 -17.43 7.16
C LEU A 178 3.01 -16.28 7.04
N LEU A 179 1.85 -16.53 6.43
CA LEU A 179 0.87 -15.48 6.21
C LEU A 179 -0.08 -15.31 7.40
N PRO A 180 -0.14 -14.10 7.97
CA PRO A 180 -0.95 -13.85 9.17
C PRO A 180 -2.46 -13.88 8.85
N ASN A 181 -3.22 -14.61 9.71
CA ASN A 181 -4.69 -14.51 9.85
C ASN A 181 -5.50 -14.43 8.54
N LEU A 182 -5.26 -15.34 7.61
CA LEU A 182 -6.06 -15.44 6.39
C LEU A 182 -7.46 -16.05 6.63
N CYS A 183 -7.69 -16.67 7.80
CA CYS A 183 -8.95 -17.37 8.13
C CYS A 183 -10.21 -16.48 8.05
N LYS A 184 -10.05 -15.15 8.14
CA LYS A 184 -11.14 -14.18 8.00
C LYS A 184 -11.38 -13.73 6.57
N ARG A 185 -10.53 -14.12 5.63
CA ARG A 185 -10.63 -13.73 4.22
C ARG A 185 -11.30 -14.85 3.42
N CYS A 186 -12.01 -14.50 2.37
CA CYS A 186 -12.59 -15.50 1.50
C CYS A 186 -11.50 -16.29 0.77
N GLU A 187 -11.80 -17.51 0.37
CA GLU A 187 -10.86 -18.44 -0.25
C GLU A 187 -10.15 -17.86 -1.50
N ILE A 188 -10.89 -17.11 -2.32
CA ILE A 188 -10.33 -16.47 -3.51
C ILE A 188 -9.34 -15.36 -3.11
N GLU A 189 -9.63 -14.61 -2.06
CA GLU A 189 -8.73 -13.58 -1.55
C GLU A 189 -7.46 -14.21 -0.95
N GLN A 190 -7.57 -15.33 -0.23
CA GLN A 190 -6.42 -16.09 0.25
C GLN A 190 -5.54 -16.55 -0.92
N GLN A 191 -6.14 -17.14 -1.95
CA GLN A 191 -5.43 -17.59 -3.14
C GLN A 191 -4.75 -16.41 -3.89
N LEU A 192 -5.41 -15.25 -3.96
CA LEU A 192 -4.83 -14.04 -4.51
C LEU A 192 -3.57 -13.63 -3.76
N LEU A 193 -3.63 -13.57 -2.43
CA LEU A 193 -2.48 -13.20 -1.60
C LEU A 193 -1.34 -14.21 -1.73
N PHE A 194 -1.63 -15.51 -1.72
CA PHE A 194 -0.62 -16.55 -1.95
C PHE A 194 0.10 -16.37 -3.27
N LYS A 195 -0.63 -16.22 -4.37
CA LYS A 195 -0.05 -16.06 -5.70
C LYS A 195 0.75 -14.76 -5.83
N LEU A 196 0.29 -13.65 -5.24
CA LEU A 196 1.03 -12.39 -5.24
C LEU A 196 2.35 -12.50 -4.46
N VAL A 197 2.33 -13.15 -3.29
CA VAL A 197 3.54 -13.40 -2.50
C VAL A 197 4.51 -14.30 -3.26
N LEU A 198 4.04 -15.40 -3.86
CA LEU A 198 4.86 -16.28 -4.68
C LEU A 198 5.47 -15.57 -5.91
N THR A 199 4.77 -14.58 -6.46
CA THR A 199 5.24 -13.81 -7.61
C THR A 199 6.47 -12.95 -7.29
N CYS A 200 6.61 -12.47 -6.05
CA CYS A 200 7.71 -11.58 -5.66
C CYS A 200 8.63 -12.17 -4.59
N GLY A 201 8.26 -13.29 -3.94
CA GLY A 201 9.03 -13.89 -2.85
C GLY A 201 9.06 -13.05 -1.56
N ASP A 202 8.13 -12.11 -1.38
CA ASP A 202 8.08 -11.22 -0.21
C ASP A 202 6.76 -11.37 0.55
N VAL A 203 6.79 -12.08 1.67
CA VAL A 203 5.62 -12.32 2.53
C VAL A 203 5.00 -11.00 3.04
N SER A 204 5.81 -9.97 3.25
CA SER A 204 5.34 -8.67 3.71
C SER A 204 4.40 -7.99 2.72
N LEU A 205 4.43 -8.36 1.44
CA LEU A 205 3.55 -7.83 0.40
C LEU A 205 2.07 -7.97 0.76
N ALA A 206 1.69 -9.06 1.42
CA ALA A 206 0.30 -9.32 1.82
C ALA A 206 -0.32 -8.19 2.65
N SER A 207 0.49 -7.46 3.44
CA SER A 207 0.04 -6.33 4.26
C SER A 207 -0.27 -5.07 3.44
N PHE A 208 0.33 -4.94 2.26
CA PHE A 208 0.18 -3.78 1.38
C PHE A 208 -0.88 -3.98 0.30
N VAL A 209 -1.36 -5.20 0.08
CA VAL A 209 -2.46 -5.48 -0.85
C VAL A 209 -3.76 -4.89 -0.30
N LYS A 210 -4.42 -4.05 -1.10
CA LYS A 210 -5.69 -3.41 -0.79
C LYS A 210 -6.70 -3.76 -1.87
N LEU A 211 -7.89 -4.16 -1.42
CA LEU A 211 -8.99 -4.57 -2.28
C LEU A 211 -10.23 -3.76 -1.93
N HIS A 212 -10.93 -3.27 -2.95
CA HIS A 212 -12.28 -2.77 -2.77
C HIS A 212 -13.21 -3.95 -2.40
N SER A 213 -14.22 -3.73 -1.55
CA SER A 213 -15.13 -4.79 -1.08
C SER A 213 -15.78 -5.59 -2.21
N LEU A 214 -16.05 -4.96 -3.36
CA LEU A 214 -16.65 -5.58 -4.53
C LEU A 214 -15.63 -6.06 -5.58
N ALA A 215 -14.32 -5.98 -5.29
CA ALA A 215 -13.29 -6.24 -6.30
C ALA A 215 -13.35 -7.66 -6.87
N ILE A 216 -13.50 -8.67 -6.02
CA ILE A 216 -13.59 -10.07 -6.42
C ILE A 216 -14.93 -10.33 -7.14
N ALA A 217 -16.04 -9.83 -6.57
CA ALA A 217 -17.35 -10.00 -7.14
C ALA A 217 -17.45 -9.43 -8.56
N ASN A 218 -17.11 -8.15 -8.72
CA ASN A 218 -17.19 -7.45 -10.00
C ASN A 218 -16.21 -8.02 -11.02
N GLY A 219 -14.98 -8.35 -10.59
CA GLY A 219 -13.98 -8.95 -11.48
C GLY A 219 -14.44 -10.30 -12.03
N ARG A 220 -14.89 -11.20 -11.17
CA ARG A 220 -15.45 -12.51 -11.58
C ARG A 220 -16.67 -12.36 -12.48
N GLN A 221 -17.60 -11.47 -12.14
CA GLN A 221 -18.80 -11.23 -12.94
C GLN A 221 -18.44 -10.67 -14.33
N ALA A 222 -17.51 -9.73 -14.41
CA ALA A 222 -17.03 -9.19 -15.67
C ALA A 222 -16.43 -10.28 -16.57
N LEU A 223 -15.55 -11.13 -16.01
CA LEU A 223 -14.96 -12.25 -16.74
C LEU A 223 -16.01 -13.27 -17.21
N LYS A 224 -16.99 -13.63 -16.38
CA LYS A 224 -18.13 -14.46 -16.77
C LYS A 224 -18.95 -13.84 -17.91
N SER A 225 -19.04 -12.51 -17.93
CA SER A 225 -19.73 -11.74 -18.98
C SER A 225 -18.89 -11.51 -20.24
N LYS A 226 -17.73 -12.17 -20.37
CA LYS A 226 -16.85 -12.07 -21.54
C LYS A 226 -16.34 -10.65 -21.78
N CYS A 227 -16.00 -9.91 -20.70
CA CYS A 227 -15.59 -8.53 -20.79
C CYS A 227 -14.28 -8.35 -21.58
N GLN A 228 -14.09 -7.14 -22.11
CA GLN A 228 -12.81 -6.73 -22.64
C GLN A 228 -11.81 -6.55 -21.48
N VAL A 229 -10.62 -7.16 -21.60
CA VAL A 229 -9.48 -6.97 -20.71
C VAL A 229 -8.49 -6.03 -21.39
N VAL A 230 -8.04 -4.99 -20.68
CA VAL A 230 -7.17 -3.97 -21.26
C VAL A 230 -5.97 -3.74 -20.35
N ALA A 231 -4.77 -4.03 -20.87
CA ALA A 231 -3.49 -3.78 -20.20
C ALA A 231 -2.88 -2.45 -20.61
N ASP A 232 -2.04 -1.86 -19.76
CA ASP A 232 -1.35 -0.60 -20.07
C ASP A 232 -0.32 -0.78 -21.18
N ILE A 233 0.54 -1.79 -21.13
CA ILE A 233 1.64 -2.04 -22.07
C ILE A 233 1.80 -3.53 -22.43
N PRO A 234 2.52 -3.87 -23.53
CA PRO A 234 2.69 -5.25 -24.00
C PRO A 234 3.23 -6.23 -22.96
N PRO A 235 4.23 -5.93 -22.12
CA PRO A 235 4.69 -6.84 -21.07
C PRO A 235 3.61 -7.28 -20.09
N VAL A 236 2.65 -6.39 -19.72
CA VAL A 236 1.52 -6.76 -18.89
C VAL A 236 0.58 -7.70 -19.65
N THR A 237 0.28 -7.38 -20.90
CA THR A 237 -0.52 -8.24 -21.78
C THR A 237 0.08 -9.64 -21.90
N ALA A 238 1.42 -9.73 -22.07
CA ALA A 238 2.13 -11.01 -22.19
C ALA A 238 2.11 -11.84 -20.88
N ALA A 239 2.03 -11.18 -19.72
CA ALA A 239 1.97 -11.83 -18.42
C ALA A 239 0.56 -12.34 -18.06
N LEU A 240 -0.48 -11.93 -18.82
CA LEU A 240 -1.83 -12.44 -18.64
C LEU A 240 -1.95 -13.89 -19.13
N ASP A 241 -2.76 -14.69 -18.42
CA ASP A 241 -3.07 -16.06 -18.83
C ASP A 241 -3.98 -16.08 -20.05
N GLN A 242 -3.35 -16.03 -21.22
CA GLN A 242 -4.04 -16.00 -22.52
C GLN A 242 -4.95 -17.20 -22.70
N THR A 243 -4.56 -18.38 -22.20
CA THR A 243 -5.34 -19.62 -22.34
C THR A 243 -6.65 -19.52 -21.57
N ARG A 244 -6.60 -19.09 -20.30
CA ARG A 244 -7.80 -18.93 -19.48
C ARG A 244 -8.70 -17.81 -20.02
N LEU A 245 -8.11 -16.67 -20.42
CA LEU A 245 -8.87 -15.55 -21.00
C LEU A 245 -9.53 -15.93 -22.32
N ALA A 246 -8.87 -16.70 -23.18
CA ALA A 246 -9.47 -17.23 -24.40
C ALA A 246 -10.61 -18.21 -24.11
N HIS A 247 -10.44 -19.10 -23.12
CA HIS A 247 -11.51 -19.99 -22.66
C HIS A 247 -12.73 -19.22 -22.19
N LEU A 248 -12.54 -18.14 -21.43
CA LEU A 248 -13.59 -17.24 -20.95
C LEU A 248 -14.14 -16.32 -22.07
N LYS A 249 -13.55 -16.35 -23.26
CA LYS A 249 -13.88 -15.48 -24.40
C LYS A 249 -13.72 -13.98 -24.10
N CYS A 250 -12.74 -13.63 -23.25
CA CYS A 250 -12.41 -12.27 -22.90
C CYS A 250 -11.34 -11.73 -23.87
N PRO A 251 -11.66 -10.79 -24.77
CA PRO A 251 -10.67 -10.21 -25.67
C PRO A 251 -9.67 -9.34 -24.89
N VAL A 252 -8.39 -9.49 -25.21
CA VAL A 252 -7.29 -8.73 -24.58
C VAL A 252 -6.81 -7.64 -25.52
N LYS A 253 -6.66 -6.41 -25.01
CA LYS A 253 -6.12 -5.25 -25.74
C LYS A 253 -5.04 -4.56 -24.92
N THR A 254 -4.18 -3.82 -25.62
CA THR A 254 -3.11 -3.01 -25.03
C THR A 254 -3.35 -1.53 -25.36
N LEU A 255 -3.26 -0.66 -24.34
CA LEU A 255 -3.44 0.78 -24.52
C LEU A 255 -2.27 1.39 -25.30
N ILE A 256 -1.06 1.24 -24.75
CA ILE A 256 0.18 1.70 -25.37
C ILE A 256 0.81 0.49 -26.05
N ASP A 257 0.49 0.30 -27.32
CA ASP A 257 0.87 -0.87 -28.08
C ASP A 257 2.20 -0.61 -28.83
N ASN A 258 3.30 -0.57 -28.09
CA ASN A 258 4.64 -0.40 -28.60
C ASN A 258 5.51 -1.58 -28.15
N PRO A 259 5.98 -2.45 -29.06
CA PRO A 259 6.72 -3.66 -28.72
C PRO A 259 8.09 -3.40 -28.08
N HIS A 260 8.61 -2.16 -28.16
CA HIS A 260 9.89 -1.77 -27.57
C HIS A 260 9.77 -1.37 -26.10
N ILE A 261 8.56 -1.27 -25.54
CA ILE A 261 8.34 -0.96 -24.14
C ILE A 261 8.44 -2.23 -23.31
N ILE A 262 9.44 -2.29 -22.44
CA ILE A 262 9.70 -3.46 -21.58
C ILE A 262 9.58 -3.15 -20.08
N ALA A 263 9.66 -1.88 -19.69
CA ALA A 263 9.65 -1.47 -18.29
C ALA A 263 8.93 -0.14 -18.06
N ALA A 264 8.86 0.30 -16.79
CA ALA A 264 8.14 1.51 -16.38
C ALA A 264 8.70 2.81 -16.97
N PRO A 265 10.02 3.02 -17.11
CA PRO A 265 10.53 4.27 -17.69
C PRO A 265 10.08 4.48 -19.13
N GLU A 266 10.15 3.44 -19.98
CA GLU A 266 9.71 3.50 -21.36
C GLU A 266 8.18 3.69 -21.45
N ALA A 267 7.43 3.05 -20.56
CA ALA A 267 5.98 3.20 -20.48
C ALA A 267 5.57 4.64 -20.17
N GLU A 268 6.23 5.29 -19.22
CA GLU A 268 5.98 6.70 -18.89
C GLU A 268 6.36 7.63 -20.04
N ILE A 269 7.52 7.42 -20.70
CA ILE A 269 7.94 8.21 -21.85
C ILE A 269 6.90 8.08 -22.98
N ALA A 270 6.47 6.86 -23.31
CA ALA A 270 5.48 6.61 -24.36
C ALA A 270 4.12 7.23 -24.01
N PHE A 271 3.70 7.21 -22.75
CA PHE A 271 2.49 7.86 -22.30
C PHE A 271 2.45 9.36 -22.65
N TRP A 272 3.58 10.06 -22.46
CA TRP A 272 3.66 11.49 -22.71
C TRP A 272 3.89 11.82 -24.20
N GLN A 273 4.57 10.98 -24.92
CA GLN A 273 4.89 11.18 -26.35
C GLN A 273 3.76 10.74 -27.28
N GLU A 274 3.13 9.59 -26.99
CA GLU A 274 2.10 9.01 -27.84
C GLU A 274 0.70 9.40 -27.35
N ARG A 275 -0.04 10.18 -28.16
CA ARG A 275 -1.40 10.59 -27.79
C ARG A 275 -2.49 9.58 -28.17
N LYS A 276 -2.17 8.60 -29.02
CA LYS A 276 -3.15 7.63 -29.56
C LYS A 276 -3.82 6.74 -28.49
N TRP A 277 -3.15 6.48 -27.37
CA TRP A 277 -3.73 5.71 -26.27
C TRP A 277 -4.96 6.40 -25.64
N ARG A 278 -5.07 7.74 -25.71
CA ARG A 278 -6.22 8.49 -25.20
C ARG A 278 -7.50 8.17 -25.99
N ASP A 279 -7.38 8.00 -27.30
CA ASP A 279 -8.53 7.64 -28.13
C ASP A 279 -8.93 6.21 -27.87
N LYS A 280 -7.96 5.28 -27.68
CA LYS A 280 -8.23 3.93 -27.26
C LYS A 280 -8.91 3.86 -25.89
N LEU A 281 -8.50 4.70 -24.92
CA LEU A 281 -9.11 4.77 -23.60
C LEU A 281 -10.59 5.19 -23.69
N ARG A 282 -10.93 6.14 -24.54
CA ARG A 282 -12.33 6.59 -24.75
C ARG A 282 -13.20 5.55 -25.47
N GLN A 283 -12.59 4.61 -26.20
CA GLN A 283 -13.28 3.56 -26.95
C GLN A 283 -13.43 2.26 -26.15
N LEU A 284 -13.12 2.26 -24.85
CA LEU A 284 -13.25 1.10 -24.00
C LEU A 284 -14.72 0.70 -23.82
N GLU A 285 -14.95 -0.60 -23.85
CA GLU A 285 -16.27 -1.14 -23.60
C GLU A 285 -16.70 -0.94 -22.15
N LYS A 286 -17.96 -0.61 -21.92
CA LYS A 286 -18.53 -0.55 -20.58
C LYS A 286 -18.40 -1.90 -19.89
N GLY A 287 -17.96 -1.91 -18.64
CA GLY A 287 -17.76 -3.15 -17.89
C GLY A 287 -16.43 -3.85 -18.20
N CYS A 288 -15.49 -3.21 -18.91
CA CYS A 288 -14.14 -3.73 -19.13
C CYS A 288 -13.37 -3.90 -17.81
N VAL A 289 -12.32 -4.71 -17.85
CA VAL A 289 -11.34 -4.84 -16.77
C VAL A 289 -10.02 -4.18 -17.20
N LEU A 290 -9.51 -3.26 -16.39
CA LEU A 290 -8.28 -2.54 -16.65
C LEU A 290 -7.15 -3.10 -15.78
N VAL A 291 -5.98 -3.35 -16.39
CA VAL A 291 -4.79 -3.88 -15.71
C VAL A 291 -3.61 -2.95 -15.96
N VAL A 292 -3.18 -2.22 -14.95
CA VAL A 292 -2.08 -1.25 -15.03
C VAL A 292 -0.94 -1.69 -14.12
N GLY A 293 0.20 -2.02 -14.72
CA GLY A 293 1.34 -2.57 -14.01
C GLY A 293 2.59 -1.70 -14.04
N TYR A 294 2.76 -0.87 -15.09
CA TYR A 294 4.02 -0.14 -15.28
C TYR A 294 3.87 1.36 -15.45
N ALA A 295 2.71 1.85 -15.90
CA ALA A 295 2.54 3.27 -16.21
C ALA A 295 1.66 3.99 -15.17
N PRO A 296 2.24 4.61 -14.11
CA PRO A 296 1.47 5.41 -13.15
C PRO A 296 0.63 6.50 -13.80
N SER A 297 1.14 7.15 -14.85
CA SER A 297 0.42 8.18 -15.58
C SER A 297 -0.81 7.65 -16.32
N VAL A 298 -0.79 6.39 -16.79
CA VAL A 298 -1.98 5.71 -17.35
C VAL A 298 -3.03 5.54 -16.25
N LEU A 299 -2.63 5.11 -15.05
CA LEU A 299 -3.57 4.94 -13.93
C LEU A 299 -4.22 6.26 -13.52
N LEU A 300 -3.46 7.36 -13.49
CA LEU A 300 -3.99 8.71 -13.24
C LEU A 300 -5.00 9.11 -14.31
N ALA A 301 -4.69 8.89 -15.59
CA ALA A 301 -5.60 9.20 -16.70
C ALA A 301 -6.88 8.34 -16.66
N ILE A 302 -6.79 7.08 -16.25
CA ILE A 302 -7.96 6.22 -15.99
C ILE A 302 -8.82 6.80 -14.87
N CYS A 303 -8.19 7.23 -13.75
CA CYS A 303 -8.91 7.86 -12.65
C CYS A 303 -9.65 9.13 -13.07
N GLU A 304 -9.00 9.98 -13.87
CA GLU A 304 -9.60 11.19 -14.45
C GLU A 304 -10.74 10.88 -15.42
N ALA A 305 -10.55 9.88 -16.30
CA ALA A 305 -11.59 9.48 -17.25
C ALA A 305 -12.83 8.89 -16.57
N MET A 306 -12.67 8.19 -15.43
CA MET A 306 -13.78 7.73 -14.59
C MET A 306 -14.51 8.88 -13.92
N GLU A 307 -13.80 9.88 -13.38
CA GLU A 307 -14.41 11.10 -12.80
C GLU A 307 -15.24 11.86 -13.81
N ASN A 308 -14.73 11.97 -15.03
CA ASN A 308 -15.42 12.63 -16.14
C ASN A 308 -16.48 11.75 -16.83
N GLN A 309 -16.78 10.56 -16.26
CA GLN A 309 -17.75 9.60 -16.79
C GLN A 309 -17.47 9.16 -18.24
N GLN A 310 -16.24 9.26 -18.71
CA GLN A 310 -15.83 8.88 -20.06
C GLN A 310 -15.69 7.35 -20.20
N ILE A 311 -15.35 6.66 -19.10
CA ILE A 311 -15.23 5.21 -19.03
C ILE A 311 -15.95 4.66 -17.80
N GLN A 312 -16.41 3.41 -17.88
CA GLN A 312 -17.10 2.71 -16.80
C GLN A 312 -16.57 1.27 -16.68
N PRO A 313 -15.35 1.07 -16.15
CA PRO A 313 -14.81 -0.27 -15.97
C PRO A 313 -15.55 -1.03 -14.84
N ALA A 314 -15.62 -2.34 -14.94
CA ALA A 314 -16.12 -3.21 -13.87
C ALA A 314 -15.07 -3.38 -12.76
N LEU A 315 -13.78 -3.39 -13.13
CA LEU A 315 -12.66 -3.53 -12.20
C LEU A 315 -11.43 -2.80 -12.74
N VAL A 316 -10.70 -2.15 -11.85
CA VAL A 316 -9.36 -1.60 -12.13
C VAL A 316 -8.33 -2.27 -11.25
N ILE A 317 -7.41 -3.03 -11.83
CA ILE A 317 -6.23 -3.58 -11.18
C ILE A 317 -5.08 -2.59 -11.41
N GLY A 318 -4.85 -1.72 -10.43
CA GLY A 318 -3.87 -0.63 -10.52
C GLY A 318 -2.68 -0.90 -9.61
N MET A 319 -1.65 -1.55 -10.11
CA MET A 319 -0.45 -1.91 -9.37
C MET A 319 0.84 -1.39 -10.03
N PRO A 320 0.89 -0.13 -10.53
CA PRO A 320 2.11 0.35 -11.17
C PRO A 320 3.24 0.47 -10.15
N ILE A 321 4.47 0.19 -10.62
CA ILE A 321 5.69 0.46 -9.87
C ILE A 321 6.09 1.93 -10.01
N GLY A 322 6.65 2.52 -8.96
CA GLY A 322 7.21 3.88 -9.02
C GLY A 322 7.31 4.55 -7.66
N PHE A 323 8.17 5.56 -7.56
CA PHE A 323 8.55 6.13 -6.26
C PHE A 323 7.76 7.38 -5.87
N SER A 324 7.24 8.15 -6.80
CA SER A 324 6.44 9.36 -6.55
C SER A 324 5.05 9.30 -7.17
N HIS A 325 4.96 9.02 -8.49
CA HIS A 325 3.69 9.01 -9.22
C HIS A 325 2.83 7.78 -8.88
N ALA A 326 3.43 6.59 -8.77
CA ALA A 326 2.67 5.36 -8.49
C ALA A 326 1.94 5.41 -7.13
N PRO A 327 2.57 5.80 -6.00
CA PRO A 327 1.83 5.96 -4.76
C PRO A 327 0.68 6.97 -4.83
N ALA A 328 0.86 8.07 -5.59
CA ALA A 328 -0.17 9.08 -5.79
C ALA A 328 -1.35 8.52 -6.61
N ALA A 329 -1.07 7.86 -7.73
CA ALA A 329 -2.07 7.23 -8.60
C ALA A 329 -2.90 6.18 -7.85
N LYS A 330 -2.23 5.32 -7.07
CA LYS A 330 -2.90 4.29 -6.25
C LYS A 330 -3.81 4.89 -5.18
N ARG A 331 -3.37 5.96 -4.51
CA ARG A 331 -4.24 6.67 -3.55
C ARG A 331 -5.47 7.29 -4.23
N GLN A 332 -5.32 7.85 -5.43
CA GLN A 332 -6.47 8.32 -6.20
C GLN A 332 -7.41 7.18 -6.58
N LEU A 333 -6.87 6.04 -7.05
CA LEU A 333 -7.68 4.87 -7.36
C LEU A 333 -8.51 4.39 -6.15
N MET A 334 -7.89 4.32 -4.96
CA MET A 334 -8.56 3.90 -3.72
C MET A 334 -9.72 4.82 -3.30
N GLN A 335 -9.78 6.04 -3.82
CA GLN A 335 -10.86 6.99 -3.56
C GLN A 335 -12.00 6.90 -4.58
N LYS A 336 -11.88 6.08 -5.63
CA LYS A 336 -12.91 5.95 -6.67
C LYS A 336 -14.02 5.00 -6.24
N ASN A 337 -15.24 5.34 -6.65
CA ASN A 337 -16.43 4.51 -6.44
C ASN A 337 -16.56 3.47 -7.56
N VAL A 338 -15.53 2.66 -7.76
CA VAL A 338 -15.45 1.54 -8.70
C VAL A 338 -14.72 0.40 -8.00
N ALA A 339 -14.94 -0.84 -8.41
CA ALA A 339 -14.14 -1.93 -7.87
C ALA A 339 -12.67 -1.80 -8.29
N TRP A 340 -11.75 -1.94 -7.35
CA TRP A 340 -10.32 -1.84 -7.60
C TRP A 340 -9.50 -2.83 -6.76
N MET A 341 -8.31 -3.17 -7.28
CA MET A 341 -7.26 -3.90 -6.58
C MET A 341 -5.94 -3.13 -6.71
N THR A 342 -5.19 -2.97 -5.63
CA THR A 342 -3.90 -2.27 -5.66
C THR A 342 -2.94 -2.78 -4.58
N ILE A 343 -1.68 -2.38 -4.69
CA ILE A 343 -0.65 -2.57 -3.65
C ILE A 343 -0.23 -1.18 -3.18
N GLU A 344 -0.43 -0.88 -1.91
CA GLU A 344 -0.11 0.43 -1.34
C GLU A 344 1.39 0.75 -1.44
N GLY A 345 1.73 2.03 -1.65
CA GLY A 345 3.11 2.50 -1.71
C GLY A 345 3.77 2.32 -3.09
N THR A 346 5.09 2.14 -3.07
CA THR A 346 5.95 2.14 -4.27
C THR A 346 6.00 0.81 -4.99
N VAL A 347 5.71 -0.29 -4.27
CA VAL A 347 5.79 -1.68 -4.78
C VAL A 347 4.68 -1.93 -5.78
N GLY A 348 5.01 -2.62 -6.86
CA GLY A 348 4.08 -2.98 -7.93
C GLY A 348 4.84 -3.57 -9.11
N GLY A 349 4.19 -3.66 -10.23
CA GLY A 349 4.76 -4.15 -11.49
C GLY A 349 3.77 -4.95 -12.30
N GLY A 350 4.06 -5.11 -13.58
CA GLY A 350 3.16 -5.78 -14.52
C GLY A 350 2.86 -7.22 -14.14
N LEU A 351 3.85 -7.96 -13.64
CA LEU A 351 3.67 -9.34 -13.24
C LEU A 351 2.69 -9.46 -12.05
N LEU A 352 2.78 -8.58 -11.06
CA LEU A 352 1.85 -8.55 -9.92
C LEU A 352 0.43 -8.19 -10.37
N ALA A 353 0.29 -7.18 -11.24
CA ALA A 353 -0.99 -6.78 -11.78
C ALA A 353 -1.64 -7.91 -12.62
N ALA A 354 -0.86 -8.57 -13.48
CA ALA A 354 -1.31 -9.71 -14.26
C ALA A 354 -1.69 -10.91 -13.37
N THR A 355 -0.88 -11.23 -12.35
CA THR A 355 -1.19 -12.29 -11.38
C THR A 355 -2.55 -12.07 -10.72
N ALA A 356 -2.88 -10.84 -10.34
CA ALA A 356 -4.17 -10.54 -9.74
C ALA A 356 -5.35 -10.88 -10.66
N LEU A 357 -5.27 -10.56 -11.95
CA LEU A 357 -6.28 -10.94 -12.93
C LEU A 357 -6.29 -12.46 -13.20
N ASN A 358 -5.10 -13.06 -13.32
CA ASN A 358 -4.99 -14.50 -13.59
C ASN A 358 -5.64 -15.34 -12.49
N VAL A 359 -5.51 -14.95 -11.22
CA VAL A 359 -6.20 -15.59 -10.09
C VAL A 359 -7.71 -15.46 -10.20
N LEU A 360 -8.23 -14.29 -10.61
CA LEU A 360 -9.66 -14.14 -10.84
C LEU A 360 -10.14 -15.04 -11.97
N ALA A 361 -9.41 -15.09 -13.10
CA ALA A 361 -9.75 -15.96 -14.23
C ALA A 361 -9.71 -17.45 -13.84
N GLU A 362 -8.66 -17.89 -13.12
CA GLU A 362 -8.55 -19.22 -12.53
C GLU A 362 -9.76 -19.52 -11.64
N SER A 363 -10.12 -18.62 -10.74
CA SER A 363 -11.24 -18.80 -9.82
C SER A 363 -12.60 -18.91 -10.52
N VAL A 364 -12.77 -18.29 -11.68
CA VAL A 364 -14.01 -18.41 -12.48
C VAL A 364 -14.14 -19.78 -13.10
N ILE A 365 -13.02 -20.38 -13.53
CA ILE A 365 -12.98 -21.68 -14.20
C ILE A 365 -13.02 -22.82 -13.16
N ASP A 366 -12.12 -22.78 -12.17
CA ASP A 366 -11.92 -23.89 -11.24
C ASP A 366 -12.93 -23.90 -10.08
N LYS A 367 -13.51 -22.74 -9.76
CA LYS A 367 -14.47 -22.56 -8.66
C LYS A 367 -15.69 -21.74 -9.10
N PRO A 368 -16.44 -22.17 -10.13
CA PRO A 368 -17.55 -21.39 -10.69
C PRO A 368 -18.65 -21.09 -9.67
N GLU A 369 -18.92 -22.03 -8.75
CA GLU A 369 -19.96 -21.94 -7.72
C GLU A 369 -19.47 -21.32 -6.39
N CYS A 370 -18.22 -20.86 -6.32
CA CYS A 370 -17.71 -20.21 -5.11
C CYS A 370 -18.32 -18.80 -4.94
N HIS A 371 -19.00 -18.57 -3.83
CA HIS A 371 -19.64 -17.31 -3.45
C HIS A 371 -19.12 -16.77 -2.11
N CYS A 372 -17.99 -17.27 -1.62
CA CYS A 372 -17.41 -16.90 -0.33
C CYS A 372 -17.15 -15.38 -0.16
N TYR A 373 -16.97 -14.66 -1.28
CA TYR A 373 -16.72 -13.21 -1.31
C TYR A 373 -18.00 -12.37 -1.12
N LEU A 374 -19.20 -12.96 -1.19
CA LEU A 374 -20.46 -12.22 -0.98
C LEU A 374 -20.71 -11.91 0.50
N GLN A 375 -20.20 -12.74 1.40
CA GLN A 375 -20.36 -12.55 2.85
C GLN A 375 -19.69 -11.26 3.36
N ASN A 376 -18.66 -10.76 2.67
CA ASN A 376 -17.97 -9.52 3.02
C ASN A 376 -18.70 -8.26 2.51
N ALA A 377 -19.64 -8.40 1.56
CA ALA A 377 -20.41 -7.27 1.02
C ALA A 377 -21.54 -6.84 1.95
N GLU A 378 -22.16 -7.78 2.66
CA GLU A 378 -23.31 -7.50 3.56
C GLU A 378 -22.88 -6.77 4.85
N THR A 379 -21.64 -6.93 5.30
CA THR A 379 -21.12 -6.27 6.51
C THR A 379 -20.81 -4.78 6.31
N VAL A 380 -20.66 -4.29 5.07
CA VAL A 380 -20.34 -2.89 4.77
C VAL A 380 -21.58 -2.00 4.71
N GLU A 381 -22.79 -2.56 4.40
CA GLU A 381 -24.02 -1.77 4.37
C GLU A 381 -24.52 -1.39 5.78
N VAL A 382 -24.07 -2.06 6.85
CA VAL A 382 -24.53 -1.80 8.23
C VAL A 382 -23.73 -0.64 8.89
N GLU A 383 -22.54 -0.30 8.43
CA GLU A 383 -21.72 0.76 9.04
C GLU A 383 -21.96 2.17 8.48
N THR A 384 -22.80 2.35 7.45
CA THR A 384 -23.10 3.67 6.86
C THR A 384 -24.34 4.36 7.44
N ASN A 385 -25.01 3.79 8.42
CA ASN A 385 -26.12 4.47 9.12
C ASN A 385 -25.59 5.41 10.21
N PHE A 386 -25.22 6.63 9.81
CA PHE A 386 -25.13 7.76 10.72
C PHE A 386 -26.51 8.09 11.27
N PRO A 387 -26.67 8.32 12.59
CA PRO A 387 -27.96 8.69 13.16
C PRO A 387 -28.35 10.08 12.63
N THR A 388 -29.45 10.12 11.87
CA THR A 388 -30.10 11.37 11.48
C THR A 388 -30.67 12.06 12.72
N ASP A 389 -30.34 13.33 12.87
CA ASP A 389 -30.79 14.24 13.92
C ASP A 389 -32.29 14.13 14.21
N LYS A 390 -32.60 13.86 15.45
CA LYS A 390 -33.96 14.04 15.99
C LYS A 390 -34.29 15.53 16.00
N LYS A 391 -35.24 15.93 15.16
CA LYS A 391 -35.93 17.23 15.24
C LYS A 391 -36.55 17.38 16.64
N VAL A 392 -36.05 18.35 17.38
CA VAL A 392 -36.72 18.87 18.59
C VAL A 392 -37.84 19.78 18.11
N THR A 393 -39.09 19.42 18.38
CA THR A 393 -40.26 20.28 18.25
C THR A 393 -40.40 21.09 19.54
N PRO A 394 -40.65 22.40 19.49
CA PRO A 394 -40.89 23.21 20.65
C PRO A 394 -42.36 23.09 21.08
N THR A 395 -42.56 22.88 22.36
CA THR A 395 -43.73 23.28 23.11
C THR A 395 -43.31 24.16 24.29
#